data_e38546281d04fae3f80a196be08c72ef
#
_entry.id   e38546281d04fae3f80a196be08c72ef
#
_cell.length_a   1.000
_cell.length_b   1.000
_cell.length_c   1.000
_cell.angle_alpha   90.00
_cell.angle_beta   90.00
_cell.angle_gamma   90.00
#
_symmetry.space_group_name_H-M   'P 1'
#
loop_
_entity.id
_entity.type
_entity.pdbx_description
1 polymer ?
#
loop_
_entity_poly.entity_id
_entity_poly.type
_entity_poly.pdbx_seq_one_letter_code
_entity_poly.pdbx_strand_id
1 'polypeptide(L)'
;MPAGGLPALSEKILSTVWKLNSTGQKAVPEDTVRAELSATNDEFANEAEMLQKQGFLNRSKVNEKPSLSLTPLGLAILRQIEEDNLEELK
;
A
#
# COMPACT_ATOMS: atom_id res chain seq x y z
N MET A 1 -4.12 20.71 0.79
CA MET A 1 -4.78 19.44 0.51
C MET A 1 -3.91 18.63 -0.42
N PRO A 2 -3.57 17.44 -0.05
CA PRO A 2 -2.82 16.61 -0.97
C PRO A 2 -3.65 16.30 -2.20
N ALA A 3 -3.04 16.46 -3.33
CA ALA A 3 -3.67 16.07 -4.57
C ALA A 3 -3.84 14.56 -4.55
N GLY A 4 -4.84 14.00 -4.96
CA GLY A 4 -5.05 12.57 -4.99
C GLY A 4 -5.99 12.06 -3.92
N GLY A 5 -6.16 12.81 -2.85
CA GLY A 5 -7.20 12.54 -1.87
C GLY A 5 -7.15 11.20 -1.15
N LEU A 6 -6.01 10.50 -1.17
CA LEU A 6 -5.89 9.26 -0.42
C LEU A 6 -5.57 9.55 1.04
N PRO A 7 -6.20 8.82 1.98
CA PRO A 7 -5.81 8.93 3.39
C PRO A 7 -4.34 8.59 3.59
N ALA A 8 -3.74 9.20 4.61
CA ALA A 8 -2.33 8.96 4.89
C ALA A 8 -2.02 7.48 5.10
N LEU A 9 -2.94 6.74 5.73
CA LEU A 9 -2.74 5.30 5.93
C LEU A 9 -2.72 4.54 4.61
N SER A 10 -3.58 4.91 3.66
CA SER A 10 -3.57 4.28 2.34
C SER A 10 -2.26 4.48 1.63
N GLU A 11 -1.74 5.72 1.65
CA GLU A 11 -0.44 6.01 1.04
C GLU A 11 0.67 5.19 1.68
N LYS A 12 0.66 5.07 3.00
CA LYS A 12 1.66 4.30 3.72
C LYS A 12 1.59 2.82 3.38
N ILE A 13 0.38 2.28 3.24
CA ILE A 13 0.21 0.87 2.86
C ILE A 13 0.81 0.63 1.48
N LEU A 14 0.46 1.46 0.50
CA LEU A 14 0.97 1.32 -0.86
C LEU A 14 2.49 1.44 -0.89
N SER A 15 3.02 2.43 -0.20
CA SER A 15 4.47 2.68 -0.15
C SER A 15 5.21 1.52 0.50
N THR A 16 4.67 0.98 1.60
CA THR A 16 5.29 -0.13 2.32
C THR A 16 5.27 -1.40 1.48
N VAL A 17 4.15 -1.69 0.82
CA VAL A 17 4.05 -2.86 -0.04
C VAL A 17 5.06 -2.76 -1.18
N TRP A 18 5.16 -1.59 -1.80
CA TRP A 18 6.12 -1.37 -2.87
C TRP A 18 7.57 -1.56 -2.39
N LYS A 19 7.88 -0.97 -1.24
CA LYS A 19 9.22 -1.04 -0.68
C LYS A 19 9.64 -2.49 -0.38
N LEU A 20 8.75 -3.26 0.23
CA LEU A 20 9.02 -4.65 0.56
C LEU A 20 9.03 -5.54 -0.67
N ASN A 21 8.17 -5.24 -1.64
CA ASN A 21 8.10 -5.99 -2.88
C ASN A 21 9.36 -5.80 -3.73
N SER A 22 9.97 -4.62 -3.68
CA SER A 22 11.18 -4.36 -4.45
C SER A 22 12.39 -5.16 -3.95
N THR A 23 12.29 -5.77 -2.79
CA THR A 23 13.36 -6.65 -2.27
C THR A 23 13.27 -8.07 -2.79
N GLY A 24 12.40 -8.33 -3.77
CA GLY A 24 12.29 -9.62 -4.41
C GLY A 24 11.08 -10.45 -4.04
N GLN A 25 10.23 -9.95 -3.17
CA GLN A 25 9.00 -10.64 -2.80
C GLN A 25 7.87 -10.20 -3.72
N LYS A 26 7.16 -11.17 -4.29
CA LYS A 26 6.04 -10.86 -5.19
C LYS A 26 4.79 -10.45 -4.44
N ALA A 27 4.62 -10.98 -3.24
CA ALA A 27 3.51 -10.60 -2.37
C ALA A 27 4.06 -10.44 -0.97
N VAL A 28 3.56 -9.45 -0.25
CA VAL A 28 4.05 -9.12 1.08
C VAL A 28 3.00 -9.53 2.11
N PRO A 29 3.37 -10.28 3.15
CA PRO A 29 2.40 -10.65 4.19
C PRO A 29 1.77 -9.42 4.81
N GLU A 30 0.45 -9.46 5.01
CA GLU A 30 -0.26 -8.34 5.62
C GLU A 30 0.26 -8.02 7.02
N ASP A 31 0.63 -9.04 7.78
CA ASP A 31 1.18 -8.85 9.11
C ASP A 31 2.45 -8.01 9.09
N THR A 32 3.31 -8.25 8.10
CA THR A 32 4.55 -7.50 7.96
C THR A 32 4.27 -6.02 7.64
N VAL A 33 3.34 -5.78 6.72
CA VAL A 33 2.96 -4.40 6.36
C VAL A 33 2.34 -3.70 7.56
N ARG A 34 1.44 -4.37 8.25
CA ARG A 34 0.77 -3.80 9.42
C ARG A 34 1.79 -3.45 10.52
N ALA A 35 2.75 -4.32 10.76
CA ALA A 35 3.77 -4.07 11.77
C ALA A 35 4.63 -2.85 11.44
N GLU A 36 4.97 -2.69 10.16
CA GLU A 36 5.73 -1.53 9.72
C GLU A 36 4.99 -0.21 9.93
N LEU A 37 3.66 -0.25 9.86
CA LEU A 37 2.83 0.94 9.96
C LEU A 37 2.34 1.20 11.38
N SER A 38 2.52 0.26 12.29
CA SER A 38 1.99 0.34 13.65
C SER A 38 0.48 0.60 13.68
N ALA A 39 -0.23 0.05 12.70
CA ALA A 39 -1.68 0.22 12.58
C ALA A 39 -2.42 -0.87 13.34
N THR A 40 -3.65 -0.57 13.76
CA THR A 40 -4.49 -1.59 14.37
C THR A 40 -4.98 -2.56 13.29
N ASN A 41 -5.41 -3.75 13.72
CA ASN A 41 -5.95 -4.75 12.80
C ASN A 41 -7.14 -4.21 12.02
N ASP A 42 -8.05 -3.53 12.71
CA ASP A 42 -9.28 -3.03 12.09
C ASP A 42 -8.99 -1.92 11.09
N GLU A 43 -8.15 -0.98 11.46
CA GLU A 43 -7.77 0.11 10.55
C GLU A 43 -7.09 -0.42 9.30
N PHE A 44 -6.14 -1.33 9.49
CA PHE A 44 -5.42 -1.92 8.37
C PHE A 44 -6.35 -2.71 7.45
N ALA A 45 -7.21 -3.54 8.03
CA ALA A 45 -8.13 -4.38 7.25
C ALA A 45 -9.08 -3.51 6.42
N ASN A 46 -9.62 -2.45 7.03
CA ASN A 46 -10.55 -1.56 6.33
C ASN A 46 -9.88 -0.84 5.16
N GLU A 47 -8.68 -0.32 5.39
CA GLU A 47 -7.96 0.40 4.34
C GLU A 47 -7.50 -0.54 3.23
N ALA A 48 -7.01 -1.72 3.57
CA ALA A 48 -6.57 -2.70 2.59
C ALA A 48 -7.75 -3.15 1.71
N GLU A 49 -8.90 -3.37 2.32
CA GLU A 49 -10.10 -3.75 1.58
C GLU A 49 -10.52 -2.64 0.63
N MET A 50 -10.49 -1.40 1.09
CA MET A 50 -10.85 -0.26 0.26
C MET A 50 -9.90 -0.12 -0.93
N LEU A 51 -8.59 -0.27 -0.69
CA LEU A 51 -7.60 -0.21 -1.75
C LEU A 51 -7.79 -1.33 -2.76
N GLN A 52 -8.16 -2.52 -2.29
CA GLN A 52 -8.46 -3.63 -3.17
C GLN A 52 -9.67 -3.33 -4.05
N LYS A 53 -10.73 -2.78 -3.47
CA LYS A 53 -11.93 -2.42 -4.22
C LYS A 53 -11.66 -1.37 -5.28
N GLN A 54 -10.75 -0.46 -4.99
CA GLN A 54 -10.36 0.59 -5.93
C GLN A 54 -9.38 0.09 -7.00
N GLY A 55 -8.88 -1.13 -6.86
CA GLY A 55 -7.98 -1.71 -7.82
C GLY A 55 -6.52 -1.38 -7.63
N PHE A 56 -6.15 -0.83 -6.48
CA PHE A 56 -4.77 -0.45 -6.20
C PHE A 56 -3.94 -1.59 -5.62
N LEU A 57 -4.58 -2.54 -4.96
CA LEU A 57 -3.92 -3.70 -4.35
C LEU A 57 -4.64 -4.98 -4.72
N ASN A 58 -3.89 -6.06 -4.80
CA ASN A 58 -4.44 -7.40 -4.85
C ASN A 58 -4.19 -8.09 -3.52
N ARG A 59 -5.19 -8.79 -3.03
CA ARG A 59 -5.05 -9.61 -1.83
C ARG A 59 -5.05 -11.07 -2.25
N SER A 60 -4.07 -11.80 -1.76
CA SER A 60 -3.96 -13.23 -2.06
C SER A 60 -3.50 -13.95 -0.81
N LYS A 61 -3.45 -15.27 -0.89
CA LYS A 61 -2.91 -16.07 0.20
C LYS A 61 -1.65 -16.77 -0.29
N VAL A 62 -0.58 -16.62 0.48
CA VAL A 62 0.65 -17.32 0.23
C VAL A 62 0.93 -18.19 1.46
N ASN A 63 0.97 -19.50 1.27
CA ASN A 63 1.13 -20.46 2.37
C ASN A 63 0.05 -20.24 3.44
N GLU A 64 -1.20 -20.04 2.98
CA GLU A 64 -2.37 -19.82 3.82
C GLU A 64 -2.36 -18.50 4.62
N LYS A 65 -1.39 -17.64 4.37
CA LYS A 65 -1.34 -16.33 5.04
C LYS A 65 -1.78 -15.24 4.07
N PRO A 66 -2.60 -14.28 4.55
CA PRO A 66 -3.01 -13.17 3.68
C PRO A 66 -1.81 -12.32 3.30
N SER A 67 -1.75 -11.97 2.03
CA SER A 67 -0.63 -11.20 1.46
C SER A 67 -1.15 -10.14 0.52
N LEU A 68 -0.36 -9.10 0.32
CA LEU A 68 -0.72 -7.97 -0.54
C LEU A 68 0.31 -7.82 -1.66
N SER A 69 -0.17 -7.40 -2.82
CA SER A 69 0.72 -7.04 -3.92
C SER A 69 0.15 -5.80 -4.61
N LEU A 70 1.04 -4.99 -5.18
CA LEU A 70 0.61 -3.80 -5.93
C LEU A 70 0.12 -4.19 -7.31
N THR A 71 -0.98 -3.55 -7.72
CA THR A 71 -1.41 -3.61 -9.11
C THR A 71 -0.68 -2.55 -9.91
N PRO A 72 -0.71 -2.62 -11.26
CA PRO A 72 -0.17 -1.53 -12.08
C PRO A 72 -0.81 -0.18 -11.75
N LEU A 73 -2.10 -0.17 -11.45
CA LEU A 73 -2.78 1.06 -11.06
C LEU A 73 -2.28 1.58 -9.72
N GLY A 74 -2.06 0.67 -8.75
CA GLY A 74 -1.51 1.05 -7.45
C GLY A 74 -0.12 1.65 -7.58
N LEU A 75 0.71 1.07 -8.45
CA LEU A 75 2.04 1.59 -8.68
C LEU A 75 2.00 2.98 -9.33
N ALA A 76 1.08 3.17 -10.27
CA ALA A 76 0.94 4.47 -10.94
C ALA A 76 0.53 5.56 -9.94
N ILE A 77 -0.41 5.27 -9.06
CA ILE A 77 -0.87 6.21 -8.05
C ILE A 77 0.26 6.54 -7.06
N LEU A 78 1.03 5.53 -6.69
CA LEU A 78 2.14 5.72 -5.76
C LEU A 78 3.23 6.61 -6.36
N ARG A 79 3.54 6.44 -7.63
CA ARG A 79 4.50 7.29 -8.33
C ARG A 79 4.02 8.73 -8.38
N GLN A 80 2.74 8.93 -8.61
CA GLN A 80 2.16 10.27 -8.62
C GLN A 80 2.30 10.95 -7.26
N ILE A 81 2.06 10.21 -6.19
CA ILE A 81 2.20 10.72 -4.83
C ILE A 81 3.65 11.11 -4.56
N GLU A 82 4.59 10.29 -4.96
CA GLU A 82 6.01 10.59 -4.75
C GLU A 82 6.46 11.82 -5.53
N GLU A 83 5.99 12.00 -6.75
CA GLU A 83 6.30 13.18 -7.54
C GLU A 83 5.75 14.44 -6.88
N ASP A 84 4.53 14.38 -6.36
CA ASP A 84 3.92 15.50 -5.65
C ASP A 84 4.73 15.87 -4.42
N ASN A 85 5.18 14.87 -3.67
CA ASN A 85 5.99 15.10 -2.48
C ASN A 85 7.34 15.73 -2.83
N LEU A 86 7.95 15.32 -3.93
CA LEU A 86 9.22 15.90 -4.37
C LEU A 86 9.08 17.37 -4.75
N GLU A 87 7.97 17.73 -5.36
CA GLU A 87 7.71 19.13 -5.68
C GLU A 87 7.52 19.97 -4.44
N GLU A 88 6.89 19.44 -3.41
CA GLU A 88 6.72 20.17 -2.16
C GLU A 88 8.03 20.41 -1.44
N LEU A 89 9.00 19.55 -1.62
CA LEU A 89 10.30 19.68 -0.97
C LEU A 89 11.21 20.71 -1.65
N LYS A 90 10.83 21.17 -2.78
CA LYS A 90 11.54 22.25 -3.44
C LYS A 90 11.06 23.59 -2.93
#